data_04904caa27250e185b1adf14a4d47333
#
_entry.id   04904caa27250e185b1adf14a4d47333
#
_cell.length_a   1.000
_cell.length_b   1.000
_cell.length_c   1.000
_cell.angle_alpha   90.00
_cell.angle_beta   90.00
_cell.angle_gamma   90.00
#
_symmetry.space_group_name_H-M   'P 1'
#
loop_
_entity.id
_entity.type
_entity.pdbx_description
1 polymer ?
#
loop_
_entity_poly.entity_id
_entity_poly.type
_entity_poly.pdbx_seq_one_letter_code
_entity_poly.pdbx_strand_id
1 'polypeptide(L)'
;MLASAISGCLPGRCELFEIMAKLTIRSTNDCKWDLVSLGEVMLRLDPGDERVATTRHFRVWEGGGEYNVARGLRRCFGLNTAIVTALADNPVGRLVEDLMLQGGVSQDYVRWVPYDGVGRTVRNGLNFTERGFGVRAALGCSDRGHTAISQLKPGEIDWEKLFAKDGARWLHTGGIFCALSESTPAVAQEAMEAAKRAGTIISYDLNYRASLWKSIGGKAKAQEVNRRLAPYVDVMLGNEEDFTAALGFSVSGVDEQHSKLESAGFKKMIEAVVKEYPSMAVIATTLRTAKTATCNDWGALCYHEGKFHEAPTREDLEIYDRVGGGDSFASGLIYGFLSGKDAQWSVECGAAHGALAMTTPGDTTMATMSEVLQAMTSRTARIER
;
A
#
# COMPACT_ATOMS: atom_id res chain seq x y z
N MET A 1 -47.80 54.16 27.02
CA MET A 1 -47.82 52.83 27.60
C MET A 1 -47.79 51.84 26.47
N LEU A 2 -46.65 51.42 26.07
CA LEU A 2 -46.40 50.34 25.05
C LEU A 2 -45.19 49.58 25.50
N ALA A 3 -45.40 48.35 25.93
CA ALA A 3 -44.36 47.41 26.30
C ALA A 3 -43.84 46.74 25.00
N SER A 4 -42.56 46.92 24.69
CA SER A 4 -41.85 46.20 23.62
C SER A 4 -41.33 44.92 24.16
N ALA A 5 -41.77 43.81 23.59
CA ALA A 5 -41.24 42.47 23.80
C ALA A 5 -39.89 42.34 23.06
N ILE A 6 -38.83 42.09 23.80
CA ILE A 6 -37.50 41.72 23.25
C ILE A 6 -37.52 40.21 23.03
N SER A 7 -37.60 39.83 21.74
CA SER A 7 -37.39 38.45 21.31
C SER A 7 -35.88 38.12 21.38
N GLY A 8 -35.51 37.26 22.31
CA GLY A 8 -34.16 36.75 22.43
C GLY A 8 -33.85 35.74 21.29
N CYS A 9 -33.03 36.17 20.37
CA CYS A 9 -32.42 35.26 19.37
C CYS A 9 -31.31 34.45 20.07
N LEU A 10 -31.49 33.15 20.18
CA LEU A 10 -30.44 32.21 20.61
C LEU A 10 -29.31 32.24 19.59
N PRO A 11 -28.03 32.27 20.02
CA PRO A 11 -26.92 32.22 19.08
C PRO A 11 -26.93 30.86 18.41
N GLY A 12 -27.02 30.89 17.08
CA GLY A 12 -26.92 29.70 16.22
C GLY A 12 -25.62 28.92 16.49
N ARG A 13 -25.79 27.62 16.53
CA ARG A 13 -24.66 26.67 16.39
C ARG A 13 -23.83 27.09 15.18
N CYS A 14 -22.67 27.67 15.42
CA CYS A 14 -21.61 27.76 14.44
C CYS A 14 -21.16 26.32 14.21
N GLU A 15 -21.68 25.68 13.17
CA GLU A 15 -21.08 24.44 12.64
C GLU A 15 -19.69 24.85 12.17
N LEU A 16 -18.69 24.52 12.97
CA LEU A 16 -17.31 24.46 12.55
C LEU A 16 -17.27 23.36 11.47
N PHE A 17 -17.47 23.76 10.22
CA PHE A 17 -17.00 22.96 9.09
C PHE A 17 -15.47 22.89 9.25
N GLU A 18 -14.99 21.84 9.90
CA GLU A 18 -13.58 21.50 9.84
C GLU A 18 -13.23 21.42 8.36
N ILE A 19 -12.32 22.31 7.91
CA ILE A 19 -11.81 22.33 6.55
C ILE A 19 -11.03 21.04 6.41
N MET A 20 -11.66 20.03 5.81
CA MET A 20 -11.01 18.74 5.57
C MET A 20 -9.87 18.93 4.58
N ALA A 21 -8.76 18.21 4.82
CA ALA A 21 -7.63 18.24 3.93
C ALA A 21 -8.04 17.79 2.52
N LYS A 22 -7.61 18.56 1.52
CA LYS A 22 -7.89 18.29 0.11
C LYS A 22 -6.61 17.81 -0.55
N LEU A 23 -6.71 16.78 -1.43
CA LEU A 23 -5.58 16.37 -2.25
C LEU A 23 -5.28 17.44 -3.30
N THR A 24 -4.12 18.08 -3.18
CA THR A 24 -3.59 19.02 -4.18
C THR A 24 -2.42 18.36 -4.89
N ILE A 25 -2.71 17.78 -6.07
CA ILE A 25 -1.73 17.00 -6.82
C ILE A 25 -0.97 17.92 -7.78
N ARG A 26 0.36 17.85 -7.77
CA ARG A 26 1.24 18.60 -8.67
C ARG A 26 0.95 18.26 -10.13
N SER A 27 1.21 19.23 -11.02
CA SER A 27 1.07 19.02 -12.46
C SER A 27 2.07 17.99 -13.00
N THR A 28 1.67 17.24 -14.01
CA THR A 28 2.57 16.35 -14.76
C THR A 28 3.71 17.10 -15.44
N ASN A 29 3.50 18.36 -15.80
CA ASN A 29 4.53 19.18 -16.45
C ASN A 29 5.66 19.60 -15.50
N ASP A 30 5.41 19.58 -14.19
CA ASP A 30 6.35 19.99 -13.14
C ASP A 30 7.07 18.79 -12.49
N CYS A 31 6.81 17.57 -12.95
CA CYS A 31 7.31 16.36 -12.32
C CYS A 31 7.74 15.33 -13.37
N LYS A 32 8.94 14.78 -13.18
CA LYS A 32 9.44 13.64 -13.95
C LYS A 32 8.64 12.36 -13.62
N TRP A 33 8.20 12.23 -12.36
CA TRP A 33 7.57 11.02 -11.86
C TRP A 33 6.12 11.26 -11.45
N ASP A 34 5.23 10.39 -11.91
CA ASP A 34 3.87 10.32 -11.41
C ASP A 34 3.85 9.73 -10.01
N LEU A 35 4.65 8.68 -9.77
CA LEU A 35 4.85 8.11 -8.45
C LEU A 35 6.29 7.65 -8.25
N VAL A 36 6.80 7.91 -7.05
CA VAL A 36 8.01 7.28 -6.53
C VAL A 36 7.63 6.43 -5.31
N SER A 37 8.07 5.18 -5.27
CA SER A 37 7.92 4.35 -4.09
C SER A 37 9.23 4.21 -3.32
N LEU A 38 9.15 4.06 -1.98
CA LEU A 38 10.28 3.81 -1.10
C LEU A 38 10.02 2.49 -0.36
N GLY A 39 10.82 1.48 -0.65
CA GLY A 39 10.65 0.18 -0.02
C GLY A 39 11.62 -0.89 -0.51
N GLU A 40 11.43 -2.10 -0.02
CA GLU A 40 12.23 -3.25 -0.40
C GLU A 40 11.73 -3.86 -1.72
N VAL A 41 12.69 -4.26 -2.58
CA VAL A 41 12.44 -5.19 -3.66
C VAL A 41 13.19 -6.49 -3.36
N MET A 42 12.48 -7.59 -3.35
CA MET A 42 13.00 -8.91 -2.98
C MET A 42 12.61 -9.95 -4.02
N LEU A 43 13.25 -11.11 -3.96
CA LEU A 43 12.82 -12.28 -4.72
C LEU A 43 11.78 -13.08 -3.92
N ARG A 44 10.63 -13.32 -4.53
CA ARG A 44 9.69 -14.33 -4.11
C ARG A 44 10.05 -15.67 -4.79
N LEU A 45 10.24 -16.69 -3.96
CA LEU A 45 10.49 -18.08 -4.38
C LEU A 45 9.20 -18.88 -4.18
N ASP A 46 8.51 -19.18 -5.30
CA ASP A 46 7.23 -19.86 -5.35
C ASP A 46 7.41 -21.32 -5.77
N PRO A 47 7.08 -22.32 -4.91
CA PRO A 47 7.22 -23.73 -5.24
C PRO A 47 6.13 -24.23 -6.21
N GLY A 48 5.24 -23.35 -6.70
CA GLY A 48 4.11 -23.75 -7.54
C GLY A 48 3.04 -24.51 -6.73
N ASP A 49 2.73 -25.71 -7.16
CA ASP A 49 1.76 -26.57 -6.50
C ASP A 49 2.38 -27.43 -5.37
N GLU A 50 3.71 -27.40 -5.24
CA GLU A 50 4.47 -28.12 -4.23
C GLU A 50 4.54 -27.35 -2.90
N ARG A 51 5.30 -27.89 -1.94
CA ARG A 51 5.59 -27.28 -0.65
C ARG A 51 7.04 -26.81 -0.61
N VAL A 52 7.31 -25.69 0.06
CA VAL A 52 8.67 -25.18 0.26
C VAL A 52 9.61 -26.26 0.81
N ALA A 53 9.14 -27.07 1.78
CA ALA A 53 9.95 -28.09 2.43
C ALA A 53 10.30 -29.29 1.52
N THR A 54 9.60 -29.50 0.42
CA THR A 54 9.74 -30.73 -0.42
C THR A 54 10.04 -30.45 -1.88
N THR A 55 9.89 -29.20 -2.33
CA THR A 55 10.17 -28.83 -3.73
C THR A 55 11.64 -29.00 -4.11
N ARG A 56 11.89 -29.17 -5.39
CA ARG A 56 13.22 -29.20 -5.99
C ARG A 56 13.46 -28.04 -6.95
N HIS A 57 12.45 -27.17 -7.16
CA HIS A 57 12.53 -25.99 -8.00
C HIS A 57 11.58 -24.90 -7.49
N PHE A 58 11.90 -23.65 -7.81
CA PHE A 58 11.06 -22.50 -7.53
C PHE A 58 10.88 -21.67 -8.79
N ARG A 59 9.68 -21.16 -9.00
CA ARG A 59 9.50 -19.98 -9.84
C ARG A 59 9.94 -18.76 -9.06
N VAL A 60 10.62 -17.85 -9.75
CA VAL A 60 11.14 -16.62 -9.15
C VAL A 60 10.34 -15.44 -9.66
N TRP A 61 9.87 -14.62 -8.72
CA TRP A 61 9.16 -13.37 -8.99
C TRP A 61 9.84 -12.25 -8.22
N GLU A 62 9.77 -11.04 -8.76
CA GLU A 62 10.03 -9.85 -7.97
C GLU A 62 8.82 -9.54 -7.09
N GLY A 63 9.06 -8.95 -5.91
CA GLY A 63 8.00 -8.55 -4.99
C GLY A 63 8.51 -7.52 -3.99
N GLY A 64 7.55 -6.85 -3.37
CA GLY A 64 7.72 -5.81 -2.36
C GLY A 64 6.53 -4.89 -2.43
N GLY A 65 5.82 -4.63 -1.33
CA GLY A 65 4.55 -3.92 -1.35
C GLY A 65 4.63 -2.60 -2.11
N GLU A 66 5.61 -1.78 -1.77
CA GLU A 66 5.81 -0.47 -2.36
C GLU A 66 6.20 -0.55 -3.86
N TYR A 67 7.04 -1.54 -4.22
CA TYR A 67 7.40 -1.80 -5.60
C TYR A 67 6.20 -2.30 -6.41
N ASN A 68 5.39 -3.20 -5.85
CA ASN A 68 4.20 -3.75 -6.51
C ASN A 68 3.23 -2.62 -6.90
N VAL A 69 3.07 -1.59 -6.06
CA VAL A 69 2.26 -0.40 -6.37
C VAL A 69 2.87 0.37 -7.55
N ALA A 70 4.16 0.67 -7.53
CA ALA A 70 4.84 1.39 -8.62
C ALA A 70 4.75 0.62 -9.94
N ARG A 71 4.94 -0.72 -9.91
CA ARG A 71 4.85 -1.58 -11.07
C ARG A 71 3.42 -1.68 -11.60
N GLY A 72 2.43 -1.77 -10.73
CA GLY A 72 1.01 -1.75 -11.11
C GLY A 72 0.65 -0.47 -11.86
N LEU A 73 1.05 0.69 -11.33
CA LEU A 73 0.88 1.98 -11.99
C LEU A 73 1.60 2.06 -13.34
N ARG A 74 2.81 1.49 -13.43
CA ARG A 74 3.59 1.48 -14.67
C ARG A 74 3.00 0.55 -15.72
N ARG A 75 2.75 -0.72 -15.36
CA ARG A 75 2.39 -1.78 -16.32
C ARG A 75 0.93 -1.76 -16.72
N CYS A 76 0.03 -1.53 -15.76
CA CYS A 76 -1.40 -1.50 -16.01
C CYS A 76 -1.86 -0.14 -16.56
N PHE A 77 -1.36 0.95 -15.98
CA PHE A 77 -1.89 2.30 -16.22
C PHE A 77 -0.95 3.22 -17.02
N GLY A 78 0.26 2.78 -17.35
CA GLY A 78 1.19 3.52 -18.21
C GLY A 78 1.86 4.73 -17.58
N LEU A 79 1.79 4.90 -16.24
CA LEU A 79 2.38 6.05 -15.55
C LEU A 79 3.90 5.95 -15.44
N ASN A 80 4.57 7.09 -15.27
CA ASN A 80 6.01 7.14 -15.02
C ASN A 80 6.30 6.92 -13.55
N THR A 81 6.92 5.77 -13.22
CA THR A 81 7.20 5.38 -11.84
C THR A 81 8.67 5.07 -11.60
N ALA A 82 9.13 5.31 -10.37
CA ALA A 82 10.48 4.98 -9.91
C ALA A 82 10.40 4.32 -8.53
N ILE A 83 11.48 3.61 -8.17
CA ILE A 83 11.68 3.00 -6.84
C ILE A 83 12.95 3.54 -6.19
N VAL A 84 12.84 3.95 -4.92
CA VAL A 84 13.98 4.16 -4.03
C VAL A 84 14.19 2.88 -3.24
N THR A 85 15.31 2.21 -3.48
CA THR A 85 15.65 0.95 -2.80
C THR A 85 17.17 0.78 -2.76
N ALA A 86 17.64 -0.27 -2.08
CA ALA A 86 19.04 -0.67 -2.11
C ALA A 86 19.18 -2.16 -2.35
N LEU A 87 20.16 -2.54 -3.17
CA LEU A 87 20.47 -3.92 -3.53
C LEU A 87 21.94 -4.25 -3.24
N ALA A 88 22.20 -5.46 -2.82
CA ALA A 88 23.56 -5.99 -2.74
C ALA A 88 24.10 -6.29 -4.14
N ASP A 89 25.30 -5.79 -4.46
CA ASP A 89 25.92 -5.95 -5.78
C ASP A 89 26.48 -7.36 -5.98
N ASN A 90 25.59 -8.28 -6.32
CA ASN A 90 25.88 -9.68 -6.59
C ASN A 90 24.90 -10.23 -7.65
N PRO A 91 25.08 -11.47 -8.15
CA PRO A 91 24.20 -12.05 -9.16
C PRO A 91 22.72 -12.10 -8.77
N VAL A 92 22.38 -12.23 -7.47
CA VAL A 92 20.99 -12.20 -6.99
C VAL A 92 20.41 -10.79 -7.13
N GLY A 93 21.18 -9.74 -6.76
CA GLY A 93 20.79 -8.36 -6.97
C GLY A 93 20.60 -8.01 -8.45
N ARG A 94 21.45 -8.57 -9.33
CA ARG A 94 21.29 -8.40 -10.79
C ARG A 94 20.03 -9.10 -11.34
N LEU A 95 19.62 -10.21 -10.77
CA LEU A 95 18.34 -10.84 -11.10
C LEU A 95 17.16 -9.97 -10.66
N VAL A 96 17.22 -9.36 -9.48
CA VAL A 96 16.19 -8.39 -9.03
C VAL A 96 16.13 -7.19 -10.00
N GLU A 97 17.30 -6.65 -10.38
CA GLU A 97 17.40 -5.56 -11.36
C GLU A 97 16.73 -5.90 -12.69
N ASP A 98 17.02 -7.09 -13.26
CA ASP A 98 16.43 -7.56 -14.53
C ASP A 98 14.90 -7.65 -14.44
N LEU A 99 14.39 -8.22 -13.37
CA LEU A 99 12.95 -8.31 -13.13
C LEU A 99 12.29 -6.93 -12.98
N MET A 100 12.96 -5.98 -12.29
CA MET A 100 12.50 -4.59 -12.19
C MET A 100 12.49 -3.90 -13.56
N LEU A 101 13.49 -4.14 -14.42
CA LEU A 101 13.53 -3.62 -15.80
C LEU A 101 12.36 -4.15 -16.63
N GLN A 102 12.01 -5.44 -16.50
CA GLN A 102 10.81 -6.03 -17.11
C GLN A 102 9.53 -5.37 -16.59
N GLY A 103 9.50 -4.99 -15.31
CA GLY A 103 8.41 -4.20 -14.71
C GLY A 103 8.30 -2.78 -15.24
N GLY A 104 9.38 -2.24 -15.83
CA GLY A 104 9.43 -0.89 -16.40
C GLY A 104 9.46 0.24 -15.37
N VAL A 105 9.69 -0.07 -14.09
CA VAL A 105 9.87 0.91 -13.01
C VAL A 105 11.31 1.44 -13.09
N SER A 106 11.48 2.77 -13.08
CA SER A 106 12.82 3.37 -13.14
C SER A 106 13.65 3.02 -11.92
N GLN A 107 14.93 2.76 -12.16
CA GLN A 107 15.94 2.41 -11.18
C GLN A 107 16.91 3.55 -10.88
N ASP A 108 16.57 4.80 -11.25
CA ASP A 108 17.43 6.00 -11.09
C ASP A 108 17.85 6.23 -9.63
N TYR A 109 17.12 5.66 -8.67
CA TYR A 109 17.34 5.81 -7.23
C TYR A 109 17.66 4.48 -6.53
N VAL A 110 18.13 3.48 -7.27
CA VAL A 110 18.61 2.22 -6.69
C VAL A 110 20.05 2.40 -6.20
N ARG A 111 20.27 2.14 -4.92
CA ARG A 111 21.61 2.15 -4.32
C ARG A 111 22.21 0.75 -4.36
N TRP A 112 23.38 0.63 -4.97
CA TRP A 112 24.16 -0.61 -4.97
C TRP A 112 25.12 -0.64 -3.78
N VAL A 113 25.06 -1.70 -2.98
CA VAL A 113 25.90 -1.89 -1.81
C VAL A 113 26.92 -2.99 -2.10
N PRO A 114 28.22 -2.74 -1.89
CA PRO A 114 29.27 -3.75 -2.12
C PRO A 114 28.99 -5.04 -1.35
N TYR A 115 29.12 -6.18 -2.04
CA TYR A 115 28.87 -7.50 -1.47
C TYR A 115 30.15 -8.12 -0.93
N ASP A 116 30.11 -8.77 0.23
CA ASP A 116 31.26 -9.34 0.94
C ASP A 116 31.65 -10.76 0.47
N GLY A 117 31.01 -11.26 -0.59
CA GLY A 117 31.26 -12.57 -1.16
C GLY A 117 30.47 -13.72 -0.51
N VAL A 118 29.87 -13.53 0.66
CA VAL A 118 29.18 -14.60 1.40
C VAL A 118 27.87 -14.14 2.09
N GLY A 119 27.54 -12.84 2.06
CA GLY A 119 26.32 -12.30 2.63
C GLY A 119 26.29 -12.18 4.17
N ARG A 120 27.45 -12.01 4.81
CA ARG A 120 27.52 -11.74 6.25
C ARG A 120 27.08 -10.33 6.59
N THR A 121 27.44 -9.37 5.74
CA THR A 121 27.21 -7.95 5.98
C THR A 121 26.03 -7.42 5.21
N VAL A 122 25.79 -7.89 3.98
CA VAL A 122 24.70 -7.44 3.12
C VAL A 122 24.17 -8.56 2.24
N ARG A 123 22.84 -8.59 2.07
CA ARG A 123 22.12 -9.55 1.22
C ARG A 123 20.99 -8.86 0.45
N ASN A 124 20.41 -9.57 -0.51
CA ASN A 124 19.11 -9.24 -1.08
C ASN A 124 18.02 -10.06 -0.37
N GLY A 125 16.83 -9.50 -0.22
CA GLY A 125 15.73 -10.16 0.47
C GLY A 125 15.18 -11.35 -0.31
N LEU A 126 14.83 -12.41 0.42
CA LEU A 126 14.15 -13.59 -0.12
C LEU A 126 12.85 -13.81 0.67
N ASN A 127 11.81 -14.24 -0.04
CA ASN A 127 10.55 -14.64 0.55
C ASN A 127 10.03 -15.92 -0.11
N PHE A 128 9.99 -17.02 0.64
CA PHE A 128 9.42 -18.27 0.18
C PHE A 128 7.94 -18.26 0.43
N THR A 129 7.13 -18.44 -0.61
CA THR A 129 5.67 -18.30 -0.48
C THR A 129 4.95 -19.50 -1.09
N GLU A 130 4.32 -20.30 -0.23
CA GLU A 130 3.38 -21.33 -0.66
C GLU A 130 1.99 -20.70 -0.84
N ARG A 131 1.37 -20.91 -1.97
CA ARG A 131 -0.03 -20.54 -2.19
C ARG A 131 -0.96 -21.44 -1.36
N GLY A 132 -1.99 -20.84 -0.80
CA GLY A 132 -3.06 -21.60 -0.17
C GLY A 132 -3.91 -22.33 -1.21
N PHE A 133 -4.59 -23.40 -0.80
CA PHE A 133 -5.55 -24.09 -1.64
C PHE A 133 -6.67 -24.73 -0.79
N GLY A 134 -7.91 -24.40 -1.04
CA GLY A 134 -9.05 -24.90 -0.30
C GLY A 134 -8.93 -24.66 1.19
N VAL A 135 -8.85 -25.70 1.99
CA VAL A 135 -8.69 -25.65 3.46
C VAL A 135 -7.25 -25.39 3.92
N ARG A 136 -6.29 -25.48 3.01
CA ARG A 136 -4.87 -25.26 3.31
C ARG A 136 -4.52 -23.79 3.16
N ALA A 137 -4.18 -23.13 4.26
CA ALA A 137 -3.73 -21.74 4.27
C ALA A 137 -2.43 -21.54 3.47
N ALA A 138 -2.22 -20.33 2.94
CA ALA A 138 -0.94 -19.91 2.40
C ALA A 138 0.13 -19.85 3.50
N LEU A 139 1.38 -20.10 3.16
CA LEU A 139 2.52 -20.03 4.08
C LEU A 139 3.59 -19.11 3.49
N GLY A 140 4.03 -18.14 4.28
CA GLY A 140 5.18 -17.29 3.96
C GLY A 140 6.35 -17.58 4.90
N CYS A 141 7.56 -17.66 4.34
CA CYS A 141 8.81 -17.76 5.09
C CYS A 141 9.78 -16.70 4.55
N SER A 142 9.98 -15.64 5.35
CA SER A 142 10.84 -14.51 4.95
C SER A 142 12.29 -14.74 5.41
N ASP A 143 13.24 -14.51 4.52
CA ASP A 143 14.68 -14.41 4.81
C ASP A 143 15.17 -13.01 4.39
N ARG A 144 14.94 -12.03 5.27
CA ARG A 144 15.12 -10.58 5.03
C ARG A 144 16.08 -9.93 6.02
N GLY A 145 16.89 -10.70 6.73
CA GLY A 145 17.92 -10.16 7.64
C GLY A 145 19.10 -9.60 6.86
N HIS A 146 19.66 -8.47 7.31
CA HIS A 146 20.83 -7.80 6.71
C HIS A 146 20.66 -7.45 5.22
N THR A 147 19.46 -7.19 4.75
CA THR A 147 19.26 -6.74 3.37
C THR A 147 19.84 -5.35 3.18
N ALA A 148 20.28 -5.04 1.95
CA ALA A 148 20.86 -3.73 1.65
C ALA A 148 19.92 -2.58 2.04
N ILE A 149 18.65 -2.71 1.71
CA ILE A 149 17.63 -1.71 2.01
C ILE A 149 17.34 -1.59 3.51
N SER A 150 17.40 -2.68 4.28
CA SER A 150 17.20 -2.65 5.74
C SER A 150 18.30 -1.90 6.48
N GLN A 151 19.45 -1.68 5.85
CA GLN A 151 20.59 -0.97 6.42
C GLN A 151 20.67 0.49 5.99
N LEU A 152 19.71 0.96 5.19
CA LEU A 152 19.64 2.36 4.76
C LEU A 152 19.49 3.29 5.97
N LYS A 153 20.22 4.41 5.93
CA LYS A 153 20.25 5.41 7.01
C LYS A 153 19.82 6.77 6.48
N PRO A 154 19.30 7.65 7.36
CA PRO A 154 19.05 9.04 7.00
C PRO A 154 20.31 9.71 6.43
N GLY A 155 20.12 10.59 5.45
CA GLY A 155 21.17 11.30 4.73
C GLY A 155 21.84 10.51 3.59
N GLU A 156 21.44 9.27 3.34
CA GLU A 156 22.03 8.45 2.27
C GLU A 156 21.32 8.59 0.92
N ILE A 157 20.15 9.25 0.88
CA ILE A 157 19.37 9.51 -0.35
C ILE A 157 19.28 11.03 -0.58
N ASP A 158 19.52 11.48 -1.80
CA ASP A 158 19.34 12.88 -2.21
C ASP A 158 17.85 13.17 -2.50
N TRP A 159 17.09 13.40 -1.43
CA TRP A 159 15.66 13.73 -1.51
C TRP A 159 15.40 15.06 -2.21
N GLU A 160 16.36 16.01 -2.12
CA GLU A 160 16.26 17.30 -2.81
C GLU A 160 16.30 17.12 -4.34
N LYS A 161 17.21 16.27 -4.83
CA LYS A 161 17.24 15.89 -6.24
C LYS A 161 15.91 15.24 -6.66
N LEU A 162 15.41 14.30 -5.85
CA LEU A 162 14.23 13.52 -6.21
C LEU A 162 12.96 14.37 -6.24
N PHE A 163 12.66 15.10 -5.15
CA PHE A 163 11.37 15.79 -5.01
C PHE A 163 11.36 17.22 -5.54
N ALA A 164 12.47 17.97 -5.41
CA ALA A 164 12.51 19.36 -5.83
C ALA A 164 13.02 19.53 -7.28
N LYS A 165 14.07 18.79 -7.67
CA LYS A 165 14.66 18.95 -9.02
C LYS A 165 13.98 18.06 -10.06
N ASP A 166 13.93 16.73 -9.83
CA ASP A 166 13.29 15.78 -10.74
C ASP A 166 11.76 15.89 -10.64
N GLY A 167 11.23 16.12 -9.46
CA GLY A 167 9.82 16.25 -9.18
C GLY A 167 9.06 14.91 -9.16
N ALA A 168 8.24 14.71 -8.12
CA ALA A 168 7.31 13.60 -8.02
C ALA A 168 5.94 14.12 -7.60
N ARG A 169 4.88 13.60 -8.23
CA ARG A 169 3.50 13.93 -7.88
C ARG A 169 3.04 13.17 -6.63
N TRP A 170 3.59 11.97 -6.42
CA TRP A 170 3.19 11.05 -5.36
C TRP A 170 4.38 10.26 -4.81
N LEU A 171 4.48 10.17 -3.49
CA LEU A 171 5.35 9.24 -2.76
C LEU A 171 4.49 8.13 -2.16
N HIS A 172 4.89 6.87 -2.35
CA HIS A 172 4.28 5.71 -1.69
C HIS A 172 5.31 4.96 -0.86
N THR A 173 4.98 4.70 0.41
CA THR A 173 5.79 3.85 1.30
C THR A 173 4.86 3.15 2.31
N GLY A 174 5.40 2.37 3.25
CA GLY A 174 4.54 1.63 4.16
C GLY A 174 5.21 1.06 5.39
N GLY A 175 4.38 0.41 6.20
CA GLY A 175 4.76 -0.21 7.46
C GLY A 175 5.72 -1.38 7.29
N ILE A 176 5.74 -2.04 6.11
CA ILE A 176 6.73 -3.09 5.82
C ILE A 176 8.13 -2.48 5.75
N PHE A 177 8.33 -1.39 4.99
CA PHE A 177 9.61 -0.71 4.94
C PHE A 177 10.05 -0.25 6.33
N CYS A 178 9.15 0.38 7.09
CA CYS A 178 9.43 0.84 8.45
C CYS A 178 9.75 -0.30 9.44
N ALA A 179 9.35 -1.53 9.15
CA ALA A 179 9.60 -2.71 9.98
C ALA A 179 10.88 -3.48 9.64
N LEU A 180 11.66 -3.04 8.63
CA LEU A 180 12.86 -3.76 8.19
C LEU A 180 14.02 -3.64 9.19
N SER A 181 14.12 -2.52 9.90
CA SER A 181 15.17 -2.27 10.88
C SER A 181 14.82 -1.07 11.79
N GLU A 182 15.70 -0.78 12.75
CA GLU A 182 15.57 0.41 13.61
C GLU A 182 15.82 1.74 12.87
N SER A 183 16.55 1.73 11.74
CA SER A 183 16.90 2.95 10.99
C SER A 183 15.85 3.32 9.93
N THR A 184 15.15 2.35 9.35
CA THR A 184 14.23 2.59 8.23
C THR A 184 13.04 3.51 8.55
N PRO A 185 12.48 3.57 9.79
CA PRO A 185 11.49 4.58 10.13
C PRO A 185 11.99 6.03 10.03
N ALA A 186 13.24 6.26 10.36
CA ALA A 186 13.84 7.60 10.25
C ALA A 186 14.08 7.99 8.78
N VAL A 187 14.46 7.04 7.94
CA VAL A 187 14.56 7.25 6.48
C VAL A 187 13.18 7.56 5.87
N ALA A 188 12.14 6.83 6.27
CA ALA A 188 10.77 7.09 5.82
C ALA A 188 10.32 8.50 6.23
N GLN A 189 10.59 8.91 7.46
CA GLN A 189 10.27 10.26 7.94
C GLN A 189 11.00 11.33 7.12
N GLU A 190 12.31 11.18 6.90
CA GLU A 190 13.11 12.11 6.08
C GLU A 190 12.54 12.25 4.67
N ALA A 191 12.17 11.14 4.03
CA ALA A 191 11.52 11.12 2.72
C ALA A 191 10.17 11.86 2.74
N MET A 192 9.32 11.60 3.74
CA MET A 192 8.01 12.25 3.88
C MET A 192 8.15 13.75 4.12
N GLU A 193 9.10 14.18 4.95
CA GLU A 193 9.37 15.61 5.19
C GLU A 193 9.82 16.32 3.92
N ALA A 194 10.71 15.70 3.13
CA ALA A 194 11.14 16.24 1.85
C ALA A 194 10.00 16.29 0.82
N ALA A 195 9.18 15.24 0.74
CA ALA A 195 8.00 15.18 -0.12
C ALA A 195 6.99 16.29 0.22
N LYS A 196 6.69 16.49 1.51
CA LYS A 196 5.81 17.57 1.97
C LYS A 196 6.32 18.94 1.58
N ARG A 197 7.62 19.22 1.79
CA ARG A 197 8.22 20.52 1.37
C ARG A 197 8.08 20.77 -0.13
N ALA A 198 8.08 19.72 -0.94
CA ALA A 198 7.92 19.80 -2.40
C ALA A 198 6.45 19.80 -2.87
N GLY A 199 5.47 19.64 -1.99
CA GLY A 199 4.05 19.53 -2.35
C GLY A 199 3.70 18.19 -3.01
N THR A 200 4.47 17.15 -2.76
CA THR A 200 4.22 15.77 -3.21
C THR A 200 3.22 15.10 -2.27
N ILE A 201 2.19 14.45 -2.82
CA ILE A 201 1.23 13.66 -2.05
C ILE A 201 1.92 12.44 -1.44
N ILE A 202 1.58 12.09 -0.21
CA ILE A 202 2.16 10.94 0.49
C ILE A 202 1.06 9.92 0.78
N SER A 203 1.20 8.70 0.22
CA SER A 203 0.42 7.55 0.64
C SER A 203 1.26 6.61 1.49
N TYR A 204 0.60 6.02 2.48
CA TYR A 204 1.20 5.07 3.41
C TYR A 204 0.29 3.85 3.58
N ASP A 205 0.83 2.67 3.27
CA ASP A 205 0.16 1.41 3.56
C ASP A 205 0.62 0.89 4.93
N LEU A 206 -0.28 0.78 5.89
CA LEU A 206 0.02 0.29 7.23
C LEU A 206 0.60 -1.12 7.21
N ASN A 207 0.06 -1.98 6.39
CA ASN A 207 0.56 -3.31 6.00
C ASN A 207 1.30 -4.03 7.15
N TYR A 208 0.64 -4.14 8.31
CA TYR A 208 1.23 -4.68 9.53
C TYR A 208 1.66 -6.14 9.36
N ARG A 209 2.89 -6.42 9.74
CA ARG A 209 3.43 -7.79 9.75
C ARG A 209 4.05 -8.08 11.10
N ALA A 210 3.33 -8.82 11.95
CA ALA A 210 3.79 -9.18 13.30
C ALA A 210 5.19 -9.82 13.31
N SER A 211 5.52 -10.63 12.28
CA SER A 211 6.82 -11.28 12.15
C SER A 211 7.98 -10.30 12.00
N LEU A 212 7.79 -9.19 11.26
CA LEU A 212 8.83 -8.17 11.09
C LEU A 212 9.01 -7.33 12.36
N TRP A 213 7.92 -6.94 13.00
CA TRP A 213 7.97 -6.10 14.21
C TRP A 213 8.46 -6.87 15.45
N LYS A 214 8.28 -8.21 15.50
CA LYS A 214 8.56 -9.03 16.69
C LYS A 214 9.98 -8.82 17.23
N SER A 215 10.99 -8.74 16.37
CA SER A 215 12.40 -8.62 16.76
C SER A 215 12.83 -7.19 17.12
N ILE A 216 12.04 -6.17 16.78
CA ILE A 216 12.37 -4.75 16.98
C ILE A 216 11.40 -4.02 17.92
N GLY A 217 10.70 -4.74 18.80
CA GLY A 217 9.84 -4.17 19.83
C GLY A 217 8.35 -4.48 19.70
N GLY A 218 7.97 -5.28 18.71
CA GLY A 218 6.61 -5.83 18.58
C GLY A 218 5.54 -4.78 18.25
N LYS A 219 4.29 -5.06 18.64
CA LYS A 219 3.13 -4.22 18.39
C LYS A 219 3.27 -2.80 18.95
N ALA A 220 3.84 -2.67 20.17
CA ALA A 220 4.03 -1.37 20.80
C ALA A 220 4.96 -0.46 19.95
N LYS A 221 6.05 -1.03 19.42
CA LYS A 221 6.97 -0.29 18.55
C LYS A 221 6.33 0.04 17.19
N ALA A 222 5.53 -0.87 16.64
CA ALA A 222 4.76 -0.58 15.43
C ALA A 222 3.84 0.62 15.63
N GLN A 223 3.09 0.67 16.73
CA GLN A 223 2.21 1.80 17.05
C GLN A 223 2.98 3.10 17.27
N GLU A 224 4.09 3.07 17.99
CA GLU A 224 4.96 4.25 18.18
C GLU A 224 5.41 4.83 16.84
N VAL A 225 5.95 3.98 15.96
CA VAL A 225 6.47 4.40 14.66
C VAL A 225 5.36 4.92 13.75
N ASN A 226 4.28 4.15 13.58
CA ASN A 226 3.21 4.55 12.66
C ASN A 226 2.47 5.82 13.12
N ARG A 227 2.24 5.99 14.43
CA ARG A 227 1.67 7.23 14.98
C ARG A 227 2.57 8.45 14.78
N ARG A 228 3.89 8.26 14.84
CA ARG A 228 4.85 9.33 14.55
C ARG A 228 4.83 9.76 13.08
N LEU A 229 4.63 8.81 12.15
CA LEU A 229 4.61 9.07 10.70
C LEU A 229 3.25 9.55 10.19
N ALA A 230 2.15 9.14 10.84
CA ALA A 230 0.79 9.43 10.42
C ALA A 230 0.49 10.94 10.12
N PRO A 231 1.04 11.92 10.87
CA PRO A 231 0.83 13.35 10.56
C PRO A 231 1.36 13.81 9.19
N TYR A 232 2.29 13.08 8.58
CA TYR A 232 2.81 13.38 7.25
C TYR A 232 1.97 12.80 6.11
N VAL A 233 1.05 11.88 6.41
CA VAL A 233 0.33 11.08 5.43
C VAL A 233 -0.91 11.81 4.92
N ASP A 234 -1.09 11.86 3.60
CA ASP A 234 -2.29 12.37 2.93
C ASP A 234 -3.31 11.26 2.62
N VAL A 235 -2.81 10.06 2.29
CA VAL A 235 -3.60 8.90 1.90
C VAL A 235 -3.17 7.69 2.71
N MET A 236 -4.00 7.25 3.65
CA MET A 236 -3.74 6.07 4.48
C MET A 236 -4.42 4.84 3.89
N LEU A 237 -3.68 3.76 3.76
CA LEU A 237 -4.14 2.45 3.30
C LEU A 237 -3.95 1.41 4.40
N GLY A 238 -4.78 0.38 4.41
CA GLY A 238 -4.68 -0.74 5.33
C GLY A 238 -6.01 -1.48 5.45
N ASN A 239 -5.98 -2.64 6.07
CA ASN A 239 -7.18 -3.35 6.50
C ASN A 239 -7.46 -3.08 7.99
N GLU A 240 -8.52 -3.67 8.56
CA GLU A 240 -8.90 -3.45 9.96
C GLU A 240 -7.83 -3.90 10.96
N GLU A 241 -7.18 -5.02 10.67
CA GLU A 241 -6.10 -5.53 11.50
C GLU A 241 -4.94 -4.55 11.53
N ASP A 242 -4.64 -3.96 10.38
CA ASP A 242 -3.57 -2.95 10.24
C ASP A 242 -3.85 -1.71 11.08
N PHE A 243 -5.06 -1.14 11.01
CA PHE A 243 -5.44 0.03 11.81
C PHE A 243 -5.41 -0.27 13.31
N THR A 244 -5.84 -1.46 13.71
CA THR A 244 -5.82 -1.89 15.12
C THR A 244 -4.40 -2.18 15.60
N ALA A 245 -3.62 -2.92 14.83
CA ALA A 245 -2.28 -3.35 15.23
C ALA A 245 -1.24 -2.23 15.11
N ALA A 246 -1.26 -1.46 14.00
CA ALA A 246 -0.24 -0.48 13.69
C ALA A 246 -0.54 0.94 14.22
N LEU A 247 -1.82 1.33 14.34
CA LEU A 247 -2.21 2.65 14.88
C LEU A 247 -2.89 2.59 16.24
N GLY A 248 -3.38 1.42 16.65
CA GLY A 248 -4.03 1.23 17.95
C GLY A 248 -5.48 1.69 18.00
N PHE A 249 -6.16 1.82 16.86
CA PHE A 249 -7.59 2.07 16.81
C PHE A 249 -8.35 0.76 16.93
N SER A 250 -9.31 0.68 17.85
CA SER A 250 -10.16 -0.49 18.01
C SER A 250 -11.44 -0.35 17.19
N VAL A 251 -11.84 -1.42 16.52
CA VAL A 251 -13.15 -1.51 15.88
C VAL A 251 -14.14 -2.08 16.90
N SER A 252 -15.12 -1.26 17.32
CA SER A 252 -16.17 -1.72 18.25
C SER A 252 -17.11 -2.70 17.54
N GLY A 253 -17.28 -3.91 18.12
CA GLY A 253 -18.26 -4.90 17.64
C GLY A 253 -17.73 -5.93 16.64
N VAL A 254 -16.42 -6.03 16.46
CA VAL A 254 -15.79 -7.12 15.70
C VAL A 254 -15.45 -8.25 16.69
N ASP A 255 -16.00 -9.43 16.45
CA ASP A 255 -15.65 -10.66 17.17
C ASP A 255 -14.20 -11.06 16.82
N GLU A 256 -13.45 -11.62 17.79
CA GLU A 256 -12.05 -12.04 17.60
C GLU A 256 -11.84 -13.04 16.45
N GLN A 257 -12.91 -13.57 15.89
CA GLN A 257 -12.87 -14.51 14.76
C GLN A 257 -13.05 -13.87 13.38
N HIS A 258 -13.20 -12.54 13.26
CA HIS A 258 -13.24 -11.76 12.00
C HIS A 258 -14.14 -12.35 10.88
N SER A 259 -15.22 -13.05 11.22
CA SER A 259 -15.99 -13.86 10.26
C SER A 259 -17.06 -13.08 9.49
N LYS A 260 -17.41 -11.86 9.92
CA LYS A 260 -18.30 -10.94 9.19
C LYS A 260 -17.89 -9.49 9.44
N LEU A 261 -17.31 -8.89 8.41
CA LEU A 261 -16.95 -7.49 8.41
C LEU A 261 -18.20 -6.64 8.14
N GLU A 262 -18.80 -6.11 9.18
CA GLU A 262 -19.82 -5.06 9.02
C GLU A 262 -19.13 -3.75 8.66
N SER A 263 -19.41 -3.21 7.48
CA SER A 263 -18.87 -1.91 6.99
C SER A 263 -19.08 -0.76 8.00
N ALA A 264 -20.09 -0.87 8.85
CA ALA A 264 -20.40 0.11 9.90
C ALA A 264 -19.29 0.22 10.97
N GLY A 265 -18.64 -0.88 11.34
CA GLY A 265 -17.52 -0.88 12.30
C GLY A 265 -16.30 -0.15 11.72
N PHE A 266 -16.00 -0.39 10.45
CA PHE A 266 -14.92 0.31 9.73
C PHE A 266 -15.16 1.80 9.59
N LYS A 267 -16.38 2.21 9.25
CA LYS A 267 -16.74 3.63 9.15
C LYS A 267 -16.47 4.35 10.45
N LYS A 268 -16.87 3.79 11.59
CA LYS A 268 -16.60 4.39 12.91
C LYS A 268 -15.10 4.47 13.22
N MET A 269 -14.33 3.43 12.87
CA MET A 269 -12.88 3.44 13.03
C MET A 269 -12.24 4.54 12.18
N ILE A 270 -12.60 4.64 10.90
CA ILE A 270 -12.09 5.66 9.98
C ILE A 270 -12.43 7.07 10.49
N GLU A 271 -13.65 7.30 10.98
CA GLU A 271 -14.05 8.58 11.61
C GLU A 271 -13.15 8.92 12.82
N ALA A 272 -12.79 7.93 13.63
CA ALA A 272 -11.87 8.13 14.74
C ALA A 272 -10.44 8.47 14.26
N VAL A 273 -9.95 7.83 13.19
CA VAL A 273 -8.64 8.13 12.57
C VAL A 273 -8.62 9.55 12.01
N VAL A 274 -9.64 9.95 11.25
CA VAL A 274 -9.74 11.31 10.69
C VAL A 274 -9.78 12.37 11.79
N LYS A 275 -10.48 12.10 12.88
CA LYS A 275 -10.53 13.02 14.03
C LYS A 275 -9.16 13.21 14.69
N GLU A 276 -8.34 12.14 14.78
CA GLU A 276 -7.00 12.21 15.36
C GLU A 276 -5.97 12.81 14.37
N TYR A 277 -6.17 12.54 13.06
CA TYR A 277 -5.26 12.99 11.98
C TYR A 277 -6.03 13.79 10.90
N PRO A 278 -6.42 15.03 11.16
CA PRO A 278 -7.24 15.81 10.23
C PRO A 278 -6.52 16.22 8.94
N SER A 279 -5.20 16.03 8.85
CA SER A 279 -4.41 16.21 7.64
C SER A 279 -4.61 15.10 6.62
N MET A 280 -5.14 13.94 6.99
CA MET A 280 -5.42 12.84 6.06
C MET A 280 -6.62 13.17 5.19
N ALA A 281 -6.39 13.31 3.89
CA ALA A 281 -7.43 13.58 2.91
C ALA A 281 -8.20 12.32 2.48
N VAL A 282 -7.53 11.17 2.48
CA VAL A 282 -8.09 9.88 2.07
C VAL A 282 -7.71 8.78 3.05
N ILE A 283 -8.68 7.96 3.43
CA ILE A 283 -8.45 6.69 4.11
C ILE A 283 -9.16 5.60 3.31
N ALA A 284 -8.43 4.58 2.89
CA ALA A 284 -9.00 3.48 2.11
C ALA A 284 -8.64 2.12 2.69
N THR A 285 -9.59 1.20 2.65
CA THR A 285 -9.44 -0.17 3.16
C THR A 285 -10.04 -1.17 2.19
N THR A 286 -9.37 -2.31 2.04
CA THR A 286 -9.95 -3.48 1.38
C THR A 286 -10.79 -4.26 2.37
N LEU A 287 -11.95 -4.73 1.92
CA LEU A 287 -12.87 -5.55 2.69
C LEU A 287 -12.80 -6.98 2.14
N ARG A 288 -12.49 -7.94 3.02
CA ARG A 288 -12.34 -9.32 2.60
C ARG A 288 -12.95 -10.29 3.60
N THR A 289 -13.75 -11.23 3.11
CA THR A 289 -14.21 -12.38 3.86
C THR A 289 -13.62 -13.64 3.24
N ALA A 290 -12.71 -14.32 3.94
CA ALA A 290 -12.09 -15.55 3.46
C ALA A 290 -13.00 -16.75 3.73
N LYS A 291 -13.59 -17.35 2.70
CA LYS A 291 -14.36 -18.60 2.77
C LYS A 291 -13.43 -19.81 2.77
N THR A 292 -12.48 -19.80 1.85
CA THR A 292 -11.36 -20.75 1.77
C THR A 292 -10.10 -20.00 1.35
N ALA A 293 -8.98 -20.69 1.23
CA ALA A 293 -7.74 -20.07 0.72
C ALA A 293 -7.86 -19.60 -0.73
N THR A 294 -8.75 -20.22 -1.51
CA THR A 294 -8.96 -19.96 -2.93
C THR A 294 -10.34 -19.36 -3.26
N CYS A 295 -11.15 -19.01 -2.26
CA CYS A 295 -12.45 -18.38 -2.47
C CYS A 295 -12.69 -17.33 -1.39
N ASN A 296 -12.81 -16.05 -1.79
CA ASN A 296 -13.05 -14.93 -0.89
C ASN A 296 -14.14 -14.02 -1.45
N ASP A 297 -14.82 -13.30 -0.55
CA ASP A 297 -15.51 -12.08 -0.95
C ASP A 297 -14.52 -10.92 -0.91
N TRP A 298 -14.63 -10.01 -1.87
CA TRP A 298 -13.70 -8.89 -2.05
C TRP A 298 -14.43 -7.60 -2.37
N GLY A 299 -14.16 -6.57 -1.58
CA GLY A 299 -14.68 -5.21 -1.74
C GLY A 299 -13.69 -4.19 -1.22
N ALA A 300 -14.09 -2.93 -1.24
CA ALA A 300 -13.28 -1.84 -0.69
C ALA A 300 -14.14 -0.67 -0.25
N LEU A 301 -13.60 0.11 0.68
CA LEU A 301 -14.18 1.32 1.24
C LEU A 301 -13.14 2.45 1.15
N CYS A 302 -13.58 3.65 0.76
CA CYS A 302 -12.75 4.85 0.74
C CYS A 302 -13.50 5.98 1.43
N TYR A 303 -12.83 6.70 2.33
CA TYR A 303 -13.31 7.95 2.90
C TYR A 303 -12.55 9.11 2.27
N HIS A 304 -13.28 10.09 1.77
CA HIS A 304 -12.74 11.31 1.17
C HIS A 304 -13.74 12.48 1.28
N GLU A 305 -13.27 13.66 1.61
CA GLU A 305 -14.08 14.88 1.73
C GLU A 305 -15.39 14.70 2.55
N GLY A 306 -15.29 14.01 3.69
CA GLY A 306 -16.43 13.81 4.60
C GLY A 306 -17.40 12.70 4.17
N LYS A 307 -17.10 11.95 3.12
CA LYS A 307 -18.00 10.92 2.55
C LYS A 307 -17.33 9.57 2.44
N PHE A 308 -18.14 8.53 2.60
CA PHE A 308 -17.74 7.17 2.32
C PHE A 308 -18.13 6.77 0.89
N HIS A 309 -17.20 6.13 0.20
CA HIS A 309 -17.35 5.58 -1.15
C HIS A 309 -17.05 4.09 -1.08
N GLU A 310 -17.94 3.26 -1.60
CA GLU A 310 -17.81 1.80 -1.52
C GLU A 310 -17.71 1.21 -2.92
N ALA A 311 -16.75 0.34 -3.14
CA ALA A 311 -16.72 -0.49 -4.33
C ALA A 311 -17.71 -1.66 -4.18
N PRO A 312 -18.40 -2.06 -5.27
CA PRO A 312 -19.27 -3.24 -5.24
C PRO A 312 -18.51 -4.49 -4.79
N THR A 313 -19.08 -5.21 -3.83
CA THR A 313 -18.51 -6.48 -3.37
C THR A 313 -18.58 -7.53 -4.47
N ARG A 314 -17.47 -8.22 -4.70
CA ARG A 314 -17.37 -9.42 -5.53
C ARG A 314 -17.45 -10.62 -4.62
N GLU A 315 -18.60 -11.27 -4.61
CA GLU A 315 -18.83 -12.50 -3.84
C GLU A 315 -18.18 -13.68 -4.57
N ASP A 316 -17.72 -14.68 -3.80
CA ASP A 316 -17.15 -15.92 -4.29
C ASP A 316 -16.03 -15.75 -5.34
N LEU A 317 -15.17 -14.73 -5.15
CA LEU A 317 -14.02 -14.51 -6.03
C LEU A 317 -13.07 -15.70 -5.95
N GLU A 318 -12.86 -16.36 -7.08
CA GLU A 318 -11.87 -17.43 -7.22
C GLU A 318 -10.45 -16.83 -7.27
N ILE A 319 -9.61 -17.29 -6.36
CA ILE A 319 -8.25 -16.76 -6.17
C ILE A 319 -7.23 -17.81 -6.59
N TYR A 320 -6.35 -17.42 -7.51
CA TYR A 320 -5.18 -18.20 -7.88
C TYR A 320 -4.01 -17.91 -6.95
N ASP A 321 -3.73 -16.63 -6.68
CA ASP A 321 -2.72 -16.17 -5.72
C ASP A 321 -3.19 -14.88 -5.06
N ARG A 322 -3.25 -14.86 -3.72
CA ARG A 322 -3.78 -13.69 -2.99
C ARG A 322 -2.77 -12.57 -2.78
N VAL A 323 -1.47 -12.84 -3.00
CA VAL A 323 -0.41 -11.86 -2.78
C VAL A 323 -0.51 -10.74 -3.84
N GLY A 324 -0.26 -9.51 -3.43
CA GLY A 324 -0.31 -8.35 -4.32
C GLY A 324 -1.71 -7.78 -4.61
N GLY A 325 -2.80 -8.42 -4.12
CA GLY A 325 -4.15 -7.88 -4.29
C GLY A 325 -4.34 -6.51 -3.62
N GLY A 326 -3.79 -6.33 -2.40
CA GLY A 326 -3.77 -5.03 -1.69
C GLY A 326 -2.94 -3.97 -2.41
N ASP A 327 -1.74 -4.33 -2.88
CA ASP A 327 -0.85 -3.41 -3.61
C ASP A 327 -1.47 -2.99 -4.95
N SER A 328 -2.16 -3.93 -5.63
CA SER A 328 -2.90 -3.62 -6.86
C SER A 328 -4.12 -2.75 -6.59
N PHE A 329 -4.84 -2.96 -5.46
CA PHE A 329 -5.87 -2.03 -5.01
C PHE A 329 -5.28 -0.63 -4.81
N ALA A 330 -4.18 -0.50 -4.09
CA ALA A 330 -3.51 0.78 -3.86
C ALA A 330 -3.12 1.46 -5.17
N SER A 331 -2.55 0.71 -6.15
CA SER A 331 -2.17 1.30 -7.44
C SER A 331 -3.38 1.77 -8.25
N GLY A 332 -4.49 1.04 -8.27
CA GLY A 332 -5.72 1.46 -8.96
C GLY A 332 -6.39 2.68 -8.31
N LEU A 333 -6.42 2.74 -6.98
CA LEU A 333 -6.91 3.89 -6.22
C LEU A 333 -6.06 5.15 -6.51
N ILE A 334 -4.74 5.04 -6.43
CA ILE A 334 -3.78 6.12 -6.70
C ILE A 334 -3.91 6.59 -8.15
N TYR A 335 -4.04 5.67 -9.12
CA TYR A 335 -4.26 6.01 -10.51
C TYR A 335 -5.50 6.87 -10.71
N GLY A 336 -6.62 6.53 -10.05
CA GLY A 336 -7.84 7.31 -10.12
C GLY A 336 -7.62 8.77 -9.71
N PHE A 337 -7.02 9.01 -8.55
CA PHE A 337 -6.72 10.36 -8.07
C PHE A 337 -5.71 11.10 -8.98
N LEU A 338 -4.62 10.45 -9.40
CA LEU A 338 -3.63 11.02 -10.31
C LEU A 338 -4.22 11.41 -11.68
N SER A 339 -5.28 10.71 -12.10
CA SER A 339 -6.01 10.96 -13.36
C SER A 339 -7.17 11.94 -13.21
N GLY A 340 -7.35 12.55 -12.02
CA GLY A 340 -8.42 13.53 -11.76
C GLY A 340 -9.81 12.92 -11.67
N LYS A 341 -9.92 11.61 -11.37
CA LYS A 341 -11.19 10.94 -11.12
C LYS A 341 -11.66 11.19 -9.69
N ASP A 342 -12.96 11.06 -9.47
CA ASP A 342 -13.52 11.15 -8.13
C ASP A 342 -13.20 9.93 -7.26
N ALA A 343 -13.50 10.01 -5.97
CA ALA A 343 -13.18 8.96 -5.02
C ALA A 343 -13.97 7.67 -5.25
N GLN A 344 -15.21 7.76 -5.77
CA GLN A 344 -16.02 6.60 -6.11
C GLN A 344 -15.37 5.81 -7.24
N TRP A 345 -15.02 6.48 -8.33
CA TRP A 345 -14.33 5.84 -9.44
C TRP A 345 -12.97 5.25 -8.99
N SER A 346 -12.23 5.98 -8.16
CA SER A 346 -10.91 5.57 -7.69
C SER A 346 -10.97 4.29 -6.85
N VAL A 347 -11.94 4.18 -5.92
CA VAL A 347 -12.09 2.97 -5.08
C VAL A 347 -12.58 1.77 -5.90
N GLU A 348 -13.45 1.98 -6.88
CA GLU A 348 -13.90 0.92 -7.80
C GLU A 348 -12.77 0.41 -8.68
N CYS A 349 -11.94 1.32 -9.22
CA CYS A 349 -10.76 0.97 -10.00
C CYS A 349 -9.76 0.16 -9.16
N GLY A 350 -9.49 0.60 -7.93
CA GLY A 350 -8.64 -0.14 -6.99
C GLY A 350 -9.17 -1.54 -6.71
N ALA A 351 -10.47 -1.67 -6.39
CA ALA A 351 -11.09 -2.95 -6.09
C ALA A 351 -11.09 -3.90 -7.31
N ALA A 352 -11.32 -3.38 -8.51
CA ALA A 352 -11.25 -4.15 -9.75
C ALA A 352 -9.82 -4.65 -10.04
N HIS A 353 -8.84 -3.75 -9.92
CA HIS A 353 -7.45 -4.09 -10.16
C HIS A 353 -6.92 -5.11 -9.14
N GLY A 354 -7.25 -4.95 -7.84
CA GLY A 354 -6.91 -5.92 -6.80
C GLY A 354 -7.53 -7.30 -7.04
N ALA A 355 -8.79 -7.36 -7.49
CA ALA A 355 -9.45 -8.62 -7.84
C ALA A 355 -8.73 -9.33 -9.01
N LEU A 356 -8.40 -8.59 -10.09
CA LEU A 356 -7.70 -9.14 -11.25
C LEU A 356 -6.29 -9.63 -10.90
N ALA A 357 -5.56 -8.91 -10.05
CA ALA A 357 -4.22 -9.33 -9.62
C ALA A 357 -4.23 -10.71 -8.95
N MET A 358 -5.30 -11.03 -8.20
CA MET A 358 -5.44 -12.32 -7.53
C MET A 358 -5.77 -13.49 -8.47
N THR A 359 -5.97 -13.25 -9.77
CA THR A 359 -6.23 -14.30 -10.76
C THR A 359 -4.97 -14.84 -11.46
N THR A 360 -3.81 -14.26 -11.16
CA THR A 360 -2.51 -14.64 -11.75
C THR A 360 -1.47 -14.93 -10.66
N PRO A 361 -0.42 -15.70 -10.95
CA PRO A 361 0.63 -15.98 -9.98
C PRO A 361 1.58 -14.79 -9.82
N GLY A 362 2.25 -14.71 -8.68
CA GLY A 362 3.26 -13.69 -8.36
C GLY A 362 2.68 -12.53 -7.55
N ASP A 363 3.55 -11.64 -7.08
CA ASP A 363 3.20 -10.51 -6.22
C ASP A 363 2.68 -9.30 -7.03
N THR A 364 2.97 -9.26 -8.31
CA THR A 364 2.70 -8.11 -9.17
C THR A 364 1.56 -8.40 -10.15
N THR A 365 0.72 -7.41 -10.39
CA THR A 365 -0.38 -7.54 -11.35
C THR A 365 0.10 -7.82 -12.78
N MET A 366 -0.65 -8.65 -13.49
CA MET A 366 -0.52 -8.86 -14.94
C MET A 366 -1.70 -8.23 -15.72
N ALA A 367 -2.64 -7.58 -15.02
CA ALA A 367 -3.82 -6.97 -15.62
C ALA A 367 -3.45 -5.79 -16.51
N THR A 368 -4.25 -5.59 -17.56
CA THR A 368 -4.24 -4.41 -18.42
C THR A 368 -5.30 -3.40 -17.97
N MET A 369 -5.15 -2.13 -18.37
CA MET A 369 -6.15 -1.10 -18.09
C MET A 369 -7.53 -1.45 -18.66
N SER A 370 -7.60 -2.07 -19.84
CA SER A 370 -8.89 -2.48 -20.44
C SER A 370 -9.60 -3.53 -19.59
N GLU A 371 -8.86 -4.52 -19.06
CA GLU A 371 -9.43 -5.52 -18.15
C GLU A 371 -9.93 -4.90 -16.85
N VAL A 372 -9.20 -3.92 -16.29
CA VAL A 372 -9.65 -3.20 -15.09
C VAL A 372 -10.94 -2.44 -15.36
N LEU A 373 -11.02 -1.67 -16.45
CA LEU A 373 -12.22 -0.93 -16.83
C LEU A 373 -13.41 -1.85 -17.09
N GLN A 374 -13.19 -3.00 -17.73
CA GLN A 374 -14.21 -4.02 -17.93
C GLN A 374 -14.69 -4.61 -16.61
N ALA A 375 -13.77 -4.94 -15.70
CA ALA A 375 -14.09 -5.48 -14.38
C ALA A 375 -14.82 -4.48 -13.47
N MET A 376 -14.71 -3.16 -13.71
CA MET A 376 -15.51 -2.14 -13.02
C MET A 376 -16.98 -2.16 -13.47
N THR A 377 -17.24 -2.49 -14.74
CA THR A 377 -18.59 -2.39 -15.33
C THR A 377 -19.32 -3.73 -15.49
N SER A 378 -18.58 -4.83 -15.58
CA SER A 378 -19.12 -6.18 -15.83
C SER A 378 -18.70 -7.15 -14.75
N ARG A 379 -19.67 -8.02 -14.35
CA ARG A 379 -19.39 -9.15 -13.44
C ARG A 379 -19.22 -10.48 -14.17
N THR A 380 -19.24 -10.48 -15.50
CA THR A 380 -19.18 -11.71 -16.31
C THR A 380 -17.89 -11.76 -17.10
N ALA A 381 -17.09 -12.81 -16.90
CA ALA A 381 -15.93 -13.12 -17.72
C ALA A 381 -16.42 -13.72 -19.06
N ARG A 382 -16.41 -12.91 -20.13
CA ARG A 382 -16.64 -13.38 -21.51
C ARG A 382 -15.31 -13.33 -22.26
N ILE A 383 -15.12 -14.29 -23.18
CA ILE A 383 -13.93 -14.30 -24.05
C ILE A 383 -13.97 -13.05 -24.94
N GLU A 384 -12.97 -12.20 -24.81
CA GLU A 384 -12.67 -11.13 -25.79
C GLU A 384 -11.93 -11.76 -26.98
N ARG A 385 -12.37 -11.44 -28.21
CA ARG A 385 -11.77 -11.92 -29.46
C ARG A 385 -11.24 -10.73 -30.25
#